data_5fbc91f20d7693c4e1345583f5155e2f
#
_entry.id   5fbc91f20d7693c4e1345583f5155e2f
#
_cell.length_a   1.000
_cell.length_b   1.000
_cell.length_c   1.000
_cell.angle_alpha   90.00
_cell.angle_beta   90.00
_cell.angle_gamma   90.00
#
_symmetry.space_group_name_H-M   'P 1'
#
loop_
_entity.id
_entity.type
_entity.pdbx_description
1 polymer ?
#
loop_
_entity_poly.entity_id
_entity_poly.type
_entity_poly.pdbx_seq_one_letter_code
_entity_poly.pdbx_strand_id
1 'polypeptide(L)'
;MSTQNALSTILVEKITNDTLVLPTLPAIALKVRKSADDPNINLSAMGDVIGQDPSLSARMIKIANSAYMGRSIKVNSISQAVTRIGLRQIKNISTALAMEQLFVSKNDVVSAYLQKEWANTVNIVANSMAVMQLYIARTKKREMSMDIMTLTALTHNIGVLPILTEAERHSEVFANPTFLEVAIDKLAGRIGASIMREWGFGEEFVNVAKCWKDLSYIPEQVTYIDFVRVGAAVSGAIDGQKDAVLNLAIQRDVIDDVAILHSDEFADLAGAAKQIFA
;
A
#
# COMPACT_ATOMS: atom_id res chain seq x y z
N MET A 1 14.05 -32.72 10.33
CA MET A 1 13.20 -31.47 10.37
C MET A 1 12.78 -31.18 8.96
N SER A 2 11.50 -31.01 8.68
CA SER A 2 11.06 -30.69 7.31
C SER A 2 11.57 -29.30 6.93
N THR A 3 11.97 -29.09 5.69
CA THR A 3 12.41 -27.80 5.11
C THR A 3 11.38 -26.67 5.35
N GLN A 4 10.13 -27.03 5.56
CA GLN A 4 9.02 -26.14 5.92
C GLN A 4 9.28 -25.34 7.22
N ASN A 5 9.99 -25.93 8.17
CA ASN A 5 10.38 -25.26 9.42
C ASN A 5 11.64 -24.39 9.27
N ALA A 6 12.48 -24.65 8.26
CA ALA A 6 13.78 -23.99 8.15
C ALA A 6 13.65 -22.48 7.88
N LEU A 7 12.90 -22.06 6.83
CA LEU A 7 12.74 -20.63 6.52
C LEU A 7 12.02 -19.89 7.64
N SER A 8 10.91 -20.44 8.14
CA SER A 8 10.17 -19.85 9.26
C SER A 8 11.05 -19.75 10.50
N THR A 9 11.89 -20.76 10.78
CA THR A 9 12.81 -20.75 11.92
C THR A 9 13.89 -19.68 11.74
N ILE A 10 14.52 -19.61 10.56
CA ILE A 10 15.53 -18.59 10.23
C ILE A 10 14.94 -17.19 10.37
N LEU A 11 13.74 -16.96 9.81
CA LEU A 11 13.08 -15.66 9.90
C LEU A 11 12.72 -15.29 11.34
N VAL A 12 12.18 -16.23 12.12
CA VAL A 12 11.86 -16.01 13.54
C VAL A 12 13.13 -15.69 14.34
N GLU A 13 14.22 -16.42 14.10
CA GLU A 13 15.51 -16.18 14.76
C GLU A 13 16.05 -14.78 14.40
N LYS A 14 16.03 -14.40 13.12
CA LYS A 14 16.48 -13.07 12.67
C LYS A 14 15.62 -11.95 13.22
N ILE A 15 14.30 -12.14 13.32
CA ILE A 15 13.39 -11.18 13.95
C ILE A 15 13.70 -11.05 15.45
N THR A 16 13.94 -12.18 16.11
CA THR A 16 14.19 -12.20 17.57
C THR A 16 15.52 -11.55 17.93
N ASN A 17 16.54 -11.75 17.08
CA ASN A 17 17.90 -11.22 17.27
C ASN A 17 18.10 -9.84 16.62
N ASP A 18 17.04 -9.23 16.08
CA ASP A 18 17.08 -7.93 15.37
C ASP A 18 18.11 -7.90 14.21
N THR A 19 18.26 -9.04 13.53
CA THR A 19 19.21 -9.19 12.40
C THR A 19 18.50 -9.31 11.04
N LEU A 20 17.16 -9.24 11.02
CA LEU A 20 16.42 -9.23 9.77
C LEU A 20 16.63 -7.89 9.08
N VAL A 21 17.15 -7.93 7.85
CA VAL A 21 17.33 -6.73 7.04
C VAL A 21 15.97 -6.23 6.54
N LEU A 22 15.54 -5.09 7.06
CA LEU A 22 14.32 -4.44 6.61
C LEU A 22 14.60 -3.53 5.40
N PRO A 23 13.64 -3.36 4.47
CA PRO A 23 13.80 -2.45 3.36
C PRO A 23 13.87 -1.01 3.88
N THR A 24 14.68 -0.18 3.22
CA THR A 24 14.74 1.26 3.47
C THR A 24 13.78 1.99 2.53
N LEU A 25 13.23 3.11 3.00
CA LEU A 25 12.47 3.99 2.10
C LEU A 25 13.32 4.41 0.90
N PRO A 26 12.76 4.42 -0.32
CA PRO A 26 13.45 4.94 -1.49
C PRO A 26 13.99 6.36 -1.23
N ALA A 27 15.20 6.63 -1.72
CA ALA A 27 15.92 7.88 -1.40
C ALA A 27 15.11 9.14 -1.72
N ILE A 28 14.37 9.13 -2.83
CA ILE A 28 13.52 10.26 -3.21
C ILE A 28 12.33 10.43 -2.25
N ALA A 29 11.71 9.35 -1.79
CA ALA A 29 10.62 9.41 -0.81
C ALA A 29 11.13 9.98 0.52
N LEU A 30 12.29 9.50 0.98
CA LEU A 30 12.93 10.01 2.21
C LEU A 30 13.25 11.50 2.09
N LYS A 31 13.77 11.94 0.93
CA LYS A 31 14.10 13.34 0.68
C LYS A 31 12.84 14.24 0.70
N VAL A 32 11.77 13.83 0.01
CA VAL A 32 10.51 14.59 0.00
C VAL A 32 9.90 14.64 1.41
N ARG A 33 9.90 13.53 2.14
CA ARG A 33 9.39 13.49 3.53
C ARG A 33 10.16 14.46 4.43
N LYS A 34 11.50 14.41 4.40
CA LYS A 34 12.36 15.29 5.19
C LYS A 34 12.14 16.77 4.82
N SER A 35 12.00 17.09 3.54
CA SER A 35 11.71 18.45 3.10
C SER A 35 10.31 18.90 3.52
N ALA A 36 9.31 18.03 3.50
CA ALA A 36 7.94 18.35 3.92
C ALA A 36 7.82 18.59 5.44
N ASP A 37 8.76 18.08 6.22
CA ASP A 37 8.82 18.31 7.68
C ASP A 37 9.57 19.61 8.04
N ASP A 38 10.17 20.31 7.07
CA ASP A 38 10.78 21.64 7.29
C ASP A 38 9.65 22.69 7.40
N PRO A 39 9.55 23.41 8.52
CA PRO A 39 8.50 24.42 8.71
C PRO A 39 8.61 25.61 7.73
N ASN A 40 9.77 25.79 7.09
CA ASN A 40 10.00 26.86 6.13
C ASN A 40 9.78 26.44 4.68
N ILE A 41 9.46 25.16 4.41
CA ILE A 41 9.23 24.67 3.06
C ILE A 41 7.99 25.35 2.44
N ASN A 42 8.12 25.76 1.19
CA ASN A 42 7.00 26.24 0.41
C ASN A 42 6.76 25.38 -0.83
N LEU A 43 5.67 25.62 -1.53
CA LEU A 43 5.26 24.84 -2.70
C LEU A 43 6.30 24.88 -3.83
N SER A 44 6.96 26.02 -4.03
CA SER A 44 8.01 26.14 -5.07
C SER A 44 9.22 25.27 -4.73
N ALA A 45 9.76 25.40 -3.52
CA ALA A 45 10.90 24.62 -3.07
C ALA A 45 10.59 23.10 -3.05
N MET A 46 9.37 22.72 -2.70
CA MET A 46 8.93 21.34 -2.81
C MET A 46 8.90 20.86 -4.27
N GLY A 47 8.45 21.70 -5.20
CA GLY A 47 8.51 21.42 -6.63
C GLY A 47 9.93 21.17 -7.12
N ASP A 48 10.91 21.94 -6.64
CA ASP A 48 12.33 21.77 -6.97
C ASP A 48 12.89 20.44 -6.41
N VAL A 49 12.48 20.06 -5.21
CA VAL A 49 12.89 18.77 -4.61
C VAL A 49 12.36 17.59 -5.44
N ILE A 50 11.09 17.61 -5.81
CA ILE A 50 10.46 16.54 -6.61
C ILE A 50 11.01 16.57 -8.05
N GLY A 51 11.28 17.74 -8.60
CA GLY A 51 11.82 17.95 -9.93
C GLY A 51 13.19 17.31 -10.20
N GLN A 52 13.90 16.93 -9.13
CA GLN A 52 15.18 16.21 -9.25
C GLN A 52 15.01 14.74 -9.69
N ASP A 53 13.79 14.20 -9.60
CA ASP A 53 13.44 12.87 -10.10
C ASP A 53 12.40 13.00 -11.22
N PRO A 54 12.81 12.83 -12.51
CA PRO A 54 11.90 12.96 -13.64
C PRO A 54 10.74 11.94 -13.61
N SER A 55 10.98 10.72 -13.11
CA SER A 55 9.96 9.67 -13.01
C SER A 55 8.90 10.06 -11.97
N LEU A 56 9.32 10.48 -10.79
CA LEU A 56 8.41 10.95 -9.76
C LEU A 56 7.63 12.20 -10.22
N SER A 57 8.32 13.14 -10.90
CA SER A 57 7.68 14.34 -11.45
C SER A 57 6.56 14.01 -12.45
N ALA A 58 6.83 13.10 -13.40
CA ALA A 58 5.83 12.68 -14.38
C ALA A 58 4.61 12.02 -13.72
N ARG A 59 4.84 11.13 -12.77
CA ARG A 59 3.79 10.46 -11.99
C ARG A 59 2.99 11.45 -11.13
N MET A 60 3.65 12.44 -10.52
CA MET A 60 2.98 13.48 -9.73
C MET A 60 2.06 14.34 -10.61
N ILE A 61 2.47 14.71 -11.81
CA ILE A 61 1.65 15.41 -12.80
C ILE A 61 0.45 14.54 -13.22
N LYS A 62 0.67 13.23 -13.44
CA LYS A 62 -0.38 12.28 -13.78
C LYS A 62 -1.44 12.19 -12.67
N ILE A 63 -1.03 12.07 -11.40
CA ILE A 63 -1.94 12.11 -10.24
C ILE A 63 -2.72 13.42 -10.18
N ALA A 64 -2.03 14.55 -10.32
CA ALA A 64 -2.68 15.85 -10.29
C ALA A 64 -3.73 16.02 -11.39
N ASN A 65 -3.62 15.28 -12.48
CA ASN A 65 -4.57 15.25 -13.59
C ASN A 65 -5.58 14.11 -13.54
N SER A 66 -5.50 13.23 -12.55
CA SER A 66 -6.43 12.11 -12.42
C SER A 66 -7.83 12.58 -12.02
N ALA A 67 -8.85 11.78 -12.34
CA ALA A 67 -10.23 12.01 -11.91
C ALA A 67 -10.34 12.15 -10.38
N TYR A 68 -9.46 11.49 -9.64
CA TYR A 68 -9.33 11.58 -8.20
C TYR A 68 -9.14 13.02 -7.69
N MET A 69 -8.39 13.87 -8.41
CA MET A 69 -8.19 15.27 -8.04
C MET A 69 -9.35 16.20 -8.48
N GLY A 70 -10.35 15.66 -9.19
CA GLY A 70 -11.66 16.28 -9.45
C GLY A 70 -11.66 17.64 -10.17
N ARG A 71 -10.63 17.97 -10.97
CA ARG A 71 -10.53 19.26 -11.65
C ARG A 71 -10.40 19.09 -13.16
N SER A 72 -11.18 19.89 -13.92
CA SER A 72 -11.22 19.87 -15.38
C SER A 72 -9.98 20.48 -16.05
N ILE A 73 -9.28 21.40 -15.38
CA ILE A 73 -8.10 22.08 -15.94
C ILE A 73 -6.88 21.20 -15.75
N LYS A 74 -6.22 20.80 -16.84
CA LYS A 74 -4.98 20.01 -16.79
C LYS A 74 -3.79 20.86 -16.33
N VAL A 75 -2.90 20.26 -15.54
CA VAL A 75 -1.58 20.79 -15.17
C VAL A 75 -0.50 20.13 -16.01
N ASN A 76 0.51 20.89 -16.40
CA ASN A 76 1.58 20.45 -17.28
C ASN A 76 2.99 20.59 -16.65
N SER A 77 3.06 21.10 -15.43
CA SER A 77 4.33 21.27 -14.72
C SER A 77 4.27 20.74 -13.30
N ILE A 78 5.44 20.41 -12.75
CA ILE A 78 5.54 19.93 -11.37
C ILE A 78 5.10 21.02 -10.38
N SER A 79 5.39 22.28 -10.62
CA SER A 79 4.95 23.39 -9.77
C SER A 79 3.43 23.48 -9.70
N GLN A 80 2.73 23.34 -10.83
CA GLN A 80 1.26 23.30 -10.86
C GLN A 80 0.72 22.03 -10.18
N ALA A 81 1.36 20.88 -10.35
CA ALA A 81 0.97 19.65 -9.71
C ALA A 81 1.10 19.75 -8.18
N VAL A 82 2.23 20.25 -7.69
CA VAL A 82 2.49 20.47 -6.26
C VAL A 82 1.48 21.45 -5.65
N THR A 83 1.16 22.55 -6.37
CA THR A 83 0.15 23.51 -5.94
C THR A 83 -1.25 22.89 -5.86
N ARG A 84 -1.59 21.99 -6.79
CA ARG A 84 -2.89 21.31 -6.82
C ARG A 84 -3.03 20.30 -5.70
N ILE A 85 -1.99 19.51 -5.46
CA ILE A 85 -1.95 18.44 -4.45
C ILE A 85 -1.85 19.04 -3.05
N GLY A 86 -0.97 20.04 -2.86
CA GLY A 86 -0.71 20.67 -1.57
C GLY A 86 0.35 19.92 -0.74
N LEU A 87 1.12 20.66 0.05
CA LEU A 87 2.28 20.15 0.82
C LEU A 87 1.91 18.97 1.74
N ARG A 88 0.75 19.02 2.37
CA ARG A 88 0.33 17.98 3.32
C ARG A 88 0.19 16.61 2.66
N GLN A 89 -0.33 16.55 1.45
CA GLN A 89 -0.58 15.29 0.73
C GLN A 89 0.65 14.79 -0.04
N ILE A 90 1.53 15.69 -0.46
CA ILE A 90 2.74 15.35 -1.25
C ILE A 90 3.61 14.32 -0.54
N LYS A 91 3.78 14.41 0.77
CA LYS A 91 4.58 13.48 1.57
C LYS A 91 4.13 12.02 1.38
N ASN A 92 2.85 11.75 1.50
CA ASN A 92 2.29 10.41 1.37
C ASN A 92 2.24 9.97 -0.10
N ILE A 93 1.83 10.85 -1.01
CA ILE A 93 1.76 10.55 -2.44
C ILE A 93 3.15 10.24 -3.01
N SER A 94 4.16 11.04 -2.69
CA SER A 94 5.54 10.77 -3.14
C SER A 94 6.07 9.45 -2.61
N THR A 95 5.77 9.14 -1.35
CA THR A 95 6.13 7.85 -0.76
C THR A 95 5.41 6.71 -1.50
N ALA A 96 4.12 6.84 -1.73
CA ALA A 96 3.33 5.87 -2.47
C ALA A 96 3.91 5.59 -3.88
N LEU A 97 4.22 6.63 -4.63
CA LEU A 97 4.78 6.51 -5.98
C LEU A 97 6.18 5.88 -6.00
N ALA A 98 6.95 6.05 -4.92
CA ALA A 98 8.27 5.45 -4.81
C ALA A 98 8.25 3.98 -4.38
N MET A 99 7.12 3.45 -3.86
CA MET A 99 7.03 2.08 -3.35
C MET A 99 7.37 1.00 -4.39
N GLU A 100 7.04 1.21 -5.67
CA GLU A 100 7.36 0.28 -6.74
C GLU A 100 8.85 -0.07 -6.80
N GLN A 101 9.73 0.89 -6.44
CA GLN A 101 11.18 0.69 -6.43
C GLN A 101 11.64 -0.39 -5.45
N LEU A 102 10.80 -0.79 -4.50
CA LEU A 102 11.09 -1.86 -3.54
C LEU A 102 10.75 -3.26 -4.09
N PHE A 103 9.97 -3.33 -5.17
CA PHE A 103 9.51 -4.60 -5.76
C PHE A 103 10.42 -5.06 -6.90
N VAL A 104 11.73 -5.04 -6.68
CA VAL A 104 12.73 -5.43 -7.66
C VAL A 104 13.72 -6.44 -7.08
N SER A 105 14.14 -7.41 -7.89
CA SER A 105 15.20 -8.37 -7.56
C SER A 105 16.02 -8.68 -8.81
N LYS A 106 17.27 -9.11 -8.62
CA LYS A 106 18.15 -9.63 -9.68
C LYS A 106 17.94 -11.12 -9.93
N ASN A 107 17.25 -11.81 -9.03
CA ASN A 107 16.88 -13.21 -9.17
C ASN A 107 15.57 -13.30 -9.95
N ASP A 108 15.55 -13.99 -11.09
CA ASP A 108 14.40 -14.05 -12.00
C ASP A 108 13.13 -14.61 -11.32
N VAL A 109 13.26 -15.61 -10.46
CA VAL A 109 12.13 -16.22 -9.75
C VAL A 109 11.55 -15.24 -8.73
N VAL A 110 12.40 -14.59 -7.94
CA VAL A 110 11.98 -13.57 -6.96
C VAL A 110 11.39 -12.36 -7.68
N SER A 111 12.00 -11.94 -8.80
CA SER A 111 11.50 -10.83 -9.62
C SER A 111 10.08 -11.11 -10.13
N ALA A 112 9.80 -12.31 -10.63
CA ALA A 112 8.46 -12.71 -11.06
C ALA A 112 7.44 -12.68 -9.90
N TYR A 113 7.86 -13.13 -8.71
CA TYR A 113 7.03 -13.04 -7.49
C TYR A 113 6.73 -11.59 -7.11
N LEU A 114 7.75 -10.74 -7.06
CA LEU A 114 7.61 -9.32 -6.72
C LEU A 114 6.72 -8.57 -7.73
N GLN A 115 6.85 -8.86 -9.03
CA GLN A 115 5.98 -8.27 -10.06
C GLN A 115 4.52 -8.68 -9.87
N LYS A 116 4.26 -9.95 -9.54
CA LYS A 116 2.92 -10.43 -9.22
C LYS A 116 2.36 -9.74 -7.97
N GLU A 117 3.16 -9.65 -6.90
CA GLU A 117 2.76 -8.97 -5.66
C GLU A 117 2.51 -7.48 -5.88
N TRP A 118 3.33 -6.81 -6.70
CA TRP A 118 3.08 -5.43 -7.07
C TRP A 118 1.76 -5.26 -7.82
N ALA A 119 1.49 -6.10 -8.82
CA ALA A 119 0.24 -6.06 -9.57
C ALA A 119 -0.99 -6.31 -8.67
N ASN A 120 -0.90 -7.27 -7.74
CA ASN A 120 -1.94 -7.53 -6.75
C ASN A 120 -2.14 -6.32 -5.82
N THR A 121 -1.04 -5.75 -5.33
CA THR A 121 -1.07 -4.56 -4.47
C THR A 121 -1.76 -3.40 -5.17
N VAL A 122 -1.44 -3.12 -6.44
CA VAL A 122 -2.09 -2.06 -7.22
C VAL A 122 -3.59 -2.30 -7.37
N ASN A 123 -4.03 -3.55 -7.59
CA ASN A 123 -5.45 -3.87 -7.64
C ASN A 123 -6.15 -3.63 -6.29
N ILE A 124 -5.53 -4.05 -5.19
CA ILE A 124 -6.05 -3.82 -3.84
C ILE A 124 -6.17 -2.31 -3.55
N VAL A 125 -5.12 -1.54 -3.87
CA VAL A 125 -5.14 -0.08 -3.73
C VAL A 125 -6.28 0.54 -4.49
N ALA A 126 -6.43 0.20 -5.77
CA ALA A 126 -7.47 0.75 -6.64
C ALA A 126 -8.88 0.47 -6.09
N ASN A 127 -9.14 -0.76 -5.70
CA ASN A 127 -10.42 -1.16 -5.12
C ASN A 127 -10.66 -0.50 -3.75
N SER A 128 -9.64 -0.43 -2.89
CA SER A 128 -9.74 0.21 -1.57
C SER A 128 -10.06 1.71 -1.69
N MET A 129 -9.41 2.39 -2.64
CA MET A 129 -9.68 3.80 -2.92
C MET A 129 -11.12 4.00 -3.44
N ALA A 130 -11.61 3.13 -4.33
CA ALA A 130 -12.97 3.19 -4.86
C ALA A 130 -14.00 3.01 -3.75
N VAL A 131 -13.85 1.97 -2.92
CA VAL A 131 -14.76 1.73 -1.77
C VAL A 131 -14.77 2.93 -0.81
N MET A 132 -13.61 3.48 -0.48
CA MET A 132 -13.55 4.63 0.41
C MET A 132 -14.19 5.88 -0.20
N GLN A 133 -14.07 6.11 -1.51
CA GLN A 133 -14.76 7.22 -2.18
C GLN A 133 -16.28 7.08 -2.11
N LEU A 134 -16.81 5.88 -2.38
CA LEU A 134 -18.24 5.58 -2.25
C LEU A 134 -18.72 5.77 -0.80
N TYR A 135 -17.95 5.27 0.17
CA TYR A 135 -18.24 5.45 1.59
C TYR A 135 -18.31 6.94 1.98
N ILE A 136 -17.33 7.75 1.57
CA ILE A 136 -17.33 9.20 1.84
C ILE A 136 -18.48 9.89 1.15
N ALA A 137 -18.79 9.53 -0.10
CA ALA A 137 -19.90 10.09 -0.85
C ALA A 137 -21.25 9.85 -0.16
N ARG A 138 -21.45 8.63 0.38
CA ARG A 138 -22.65 8.21 1.10
C ARG A 138 -22.74 8.84 2.51
N THR A 139 -21.68 8.68 3.31
CA THR A 139 -21.71 9.04 4.75
C THR A 139 -21.41 10.51 5.03
N LYS A 140 -20.84 11.21 4.05
CA LYS A 140 -20.32 12.60 4.19
C LYS A 140 -19.19 12.76 5.21
N LYS A 141 -18.60 11.67 5.70
CA LYS A 141 -17.45 11.67 6.61
C LYS A 141 -16.19 12.07 5.86
N ARG A 142 -15.72 13.30 6.04
CA ARG A 142 -14.55 13.90 5.34
C ARG A 142 -13.26 13.85 6.16
N GLU A 143 -13.26 13.19 7.30
CA GLU A 143 -12.11 13.10 8.20
C GLU A 143 -11.01 12.17 7.66
N MET A 144 -11.39 11.22 6.79
CA MET A 144 -10.47 10.28 6.19
C MET A 144 -9.80 10.89 4.96
N SER A 145 -8.50 10.65 4.83
CA SER A 145 -7.66 11.21 3.77
C SER A 145 -7.28 10.16 2.73
N MET A 146 -7.45 10.48 1.46
CA MET A 146 -7.20 9.53 0.38
C MET A 146 -5.71 9.26 0.15
N ASP A 147 -4.83 10.23 0.43
CA ASP A 147 -3.38 10.02 0.38
C ASP A 147 -2.93 9.01 1.44
N ILE A 148 -3.53 9.04 2.65
CA ILE A 148 -3.31 8.03 3.69
C ILE A 148 -3.88 6.68 3.22
N MET A 149 -5.10 6.64 2.68
CA MET A 149 -5.69 5.42 2.14
C MET A 149 -4.79 4.77 1.08
N THR A 150 -4.32 5.57 0.13
CA THR A 150 -3.46 5.11 -0.96
C THR A 150 -2.18 4.48 -0.41
N LEU A 151 -1.48 5.19 0.47
CA LEU A 151 -0.21 4.71 1.02
C LEU A 151 -0.42 3.52 1.96
N THR A 152 -1.46 3.53 2.78
CA THR A 152 -1.80 2.42 3.67
C THR A 152 -2.10 1.14 2.89
N ALA A 153 -2.88 1.27 1.80
CA ALA A 153 -3.16 0.14 0.92
C ALA A 153 -1.92 -0.34 0.15
N LEU A 154 -1.00 0.55 -0.24
CA LEU A 154 0.27 0.15 -0.88
C LEU A 154 1.21 -0.59 0.07
N THR A 155 1.15 -0.28 1.35
CA THR A 155 2.06 -0.86 2.36
C THR A 155 1.43 -2.02 3.14
N HIS A 156 0.18 -2.39 2.85
CA HIS A 156 -0.54 -3.41 3.60
C HIS A 156 0.20 -4.75 3.72
N ASN A 157 0.92 -5.15 2.68
CA ASN A 157 1.67 -6.42 2.63
C ASN A 157 3.20 -6.22 2.52
N ILE A 158 3.72 -5.07 2.97
CA ILE A 158 5.15 -4.71 2.83
C ILE A 158 6.08 -5.73 3.50
N GLY A 159 5.61 -6.44 4.51
CA GLY A 159 6.36 -7.46 5.23
C GLY A 159 6.72 -8.69 4.38
N VAL A 160 6.16 -8.85 3.19
CA VAL A 160 6.54 -9.90 2.24
C VAL A 160 7.95 -9.65 1.68
N LEU A 161 8.39 -8.40 1.54
CA LEU A 161 9.67 -8.07 0.94
C LEU A 161 10.88 -8.69 1.65
N PRO A 162 11.05 -8.57 2.99
CA PRO A 162 12.16 -9.24 3.69
C PRO A 162 12.08 -10.76 3.61
N ILE A 163 10.86 -11.34 3.58
CA ILE A 163 10.68 -12.78 3.45
C ILE A 163 11.18 -13.26 2.09
N LEU A 164 10.83 -12.57 1.01
CA LEU A 164 11.30 -12.87 -0.34
C LEU A 164 12.81 -12.67 -0.47
N THR A 165 13.35 -11.59 0.12
CA THR A 165 14.80 -11.34 0.14
C THR A 165 15.57 -12.45 0.88
N GLU A 166 15.04 -12.97 1.98
CA GLU A 166 15.65 -14.07 2.68
C GLU A 166 15.49 -15.40 1.93
N ALA A 167 14.33 -15.62 1.32
CA ALA A 167 14.07 -16.78 0.49
C ALA A 167 14.99 -16.84 -0.75
N GLU A 168 15.38 -15.68 -1.31
CA GLU A 168 16.36 -15.61 -2.42
C GLU A 168 17.70 -16.24 -2.06
N ARG A 169 18.09 -16.22 -0.76
CA ARG A 169 19.32 -16.86 -0.26
C ARG A 169 19.19 -18.36 -0.08
N HIS A 170 17.97 -18.87 -0.16
CA HIS A 170 17.61 -20.27 0.07
C HIS A 170 16.79 -20.79 -1.11
N SER A 171 17.45 -21.11 -2.22
CA SER A 171 16.79 -21.48 -3.50
C SER A 171 15.87 -22.70 -3.38
N GLU A 172 16.12 -23.59 -2.42
CA GLU A 172 15.26 -24.73 -2.09
C GLU A 172 13.85 -24.34 -1.64
N VAL A 173 13.66 -23.11 -1.12
CA VAL A 173 12.34 -22.59 -0.71
C VAL A 173 11.44 -22.37 -1.92
N PHE A 174 12.01 -21.90 -3.03
CA PHE A 174 11.26 -21.70 -4.28
C PHE A 174 10.92 -23.00 -5.00
N ALA A 175 11.61 -24.09 -4.67
CA ALA A 175 11.26 -25.42 -5.15
C ALA A 175 9.94 -25.95 -4.51
N ASN A 176 9.51 -25.36 -3.39
CA ASN A 176 8.25 -25.66 -2.74
C ASN A 176 7.50 -24.35 -2.33
N PRO A 177 6.62 -23.84 -3.18
CA PRO A 177 5.89 -22.61 -2.94
C PRO A 177 5.10 -22.58 -1.62
N THR A 178 4.63 -23.72 -1.14
CA THR A 178 3.86 -23.83 0.11
C THR A 178 4.67 -23.36 1.32
N PHE A 179 5.99 -23.53 1.31
CA PHE A 179 6.82 -23.06 2.42
C PHE A 179 6.89 -21.55 2.51
N LEU A 180 6.95 -20.91 1.35
CA LEU A 180 6.94 -19.45 1.25
C LEU A 180 5.59 -18.89 1.70
N GLU A 181 4.48 -19.48 1.22
CA GLU A 181 3.13 -19.08 1.60
C GLU A 181 2.90 -19.15 3.11
N VAL A 182 3.34 -20.25 3.75
CA VAL A 182 3.25 -20.41 5.22
C VAL A 182 4.08 -19.36 5.96
N ALA A 183 5.29 -19.05 5.47
CA ALA A 183 6.13 -18.02 6.08
C ALA A 183 5.50 -16.63 5.95
N ILE A 184 4.98 -16.31 4.77
CA ILE A 184 4.27 -15.05 4.52
C ILE A 184 3.06 -14.92 5.44
N ASP A 185 2.24 -15.96 5.51
CA ASP A 185 0.99 -15.93 6.30
C ASP A 185 1.26 -15.72 7.79
N LYS A 186 2.32 -16.32 8.32
CA LYS A 186 2.66 -16.24 9.74
C LYS A 186 3.42 -14.97 10.13
N LEU A 187 4.26 -14.44 9.25
CA LEU A 187 5.28 -13.46 9.62
C LEU A 187 5.12 -12.10 8.94
N ALA A 188 4.49 -12.02 7.75
CA ALA A 188 4.45 -10.78 6.99
C ALA A 188 3.79 -9.63 7.76
N GLY A 189 2.71 -9.88 8.50
CA GLY A 189 2.05 -8.85 9.30
C GLY A 189 2.96 -8.28 10.39
N ARG A 190 3.67 -9.15 11.14
CA ARG A 190 4.61 -8.71 12.18
C ARG A 190 5.79 -7.93 11.59
N ILE A 191 6.37 -8.42 10.50
CA ILE A 191 7.49 -7.76 9.80
C ILE A 191 7.02 -6.43 9.23
N GLY A 192 5.85 -6.38 8.58
CA GLY A 192 5.26 -5.17 8.04
C GLY A 192 5.06 -4.08 9.09
N ALA A 193 4.55 -4.46 10.26
CA ALA A 193 4.42 -3.54 11.40
C ALA A 193 5.77 -2.98 11.85
N SER A 194 6.83 -3.81 11.88
CA SER A 194 8.18 -3.35 12.23
C SER A 194 8.73 -2.38 11.19
N ILE A 195 8.53 -2.63 9.90
CA ILE A 195 8.93 -1.71 8.82
C ILE A 195 8.21 -0.37 8.96
N MET A 196 6.91 -0.37 9.20
CA MET A 196 6.15 0.88 9.35
C MET A 196 6.65 1.72 10.52
N ARG A 197 6.98 1.09 11.66
CA ARG A 197 7.56 1.79 12.81
C ARG A 197 8.94 2.34 12.53
N GLU A 198 9.82 1.54 11.92
CA GLU A 198 11.17 1.95 11.52
C GLU A 198 11.14 3.15 10.57
N TRP A 199 10.16 3.20 9.68
CA TRP A 199 9.96 4.32 8.78
C TRP A 199 9.27 5.53 9.44
N GLY A 200 8.90 5.45 10.72
CA GLY A 200 8.24 6.53 11.47
C GLY A 200 6.82 6.81 11.01
N PHE A 201 6.07 5.78 10.57
CA PHE A 201 4.66 5.91 10.24
C PHE A 201 3.76 5.76 11.48
N GLY A 202 2.58 6.41 11.44
CA GLY A 202 1.57 6.35 12.49
C GLY A 202 0.90 4.97 12.62
N GLU A 203 0.17 4.79 13.71
CA GLU A 203 -0.49 3.52 14.04
C GLU A 203 -1.51 3.06 12.98
N GLU A 204 -2.09 3.98 12.21
CA GLU A 204 -2.99 3.63 11.10
C GLU A 204 -2.30 2.75 10.05
N PHE A 205 -1.02 3.01 9.75
CA PHE A 205 -0.21 2.21 8.82
C PHE A 205 0.25 0.91 9.47
N VAL A 206 0.71 1.00 10.73
CA VAL A 206 1.20 -0.16 11.49
C VAL A 206 0.10 -1.21 11.63
N ASN A 207 -1.11 -0.77 12.01
CA ASN A 207 -2.25 -1.67 12.22
C ASN A 207 -2.73 -2.33 10.93
N VAL A 208 -2.75 -1.60 9.81
CA VAL A 208 -3.08 -2.21 8.53
C VAL A 208 -2.03 -3.24 8.12
N ALA A 209 -0.75 -2.89 8.12
CA ALA A 209 0.32 -3.82 7.77
C ALA A 209 0.32 -5.09 8.65
N LYS A 210 -0.03 -4.94 9.93
CA LYS A 210 -0.07 -6.05 10.89
C LYS A 210 -1.30 -6.94 10.76
N CYS A 211 -2.48 -6.32 10.60
CA CYS A 211 -3.77 -6.97 10.91
C CYS A 211 -4.73 -7.07 9.70
N TRP A 212 -4.34 -6.68 8.48
CA TRP A 212 -5.29 -6.66 7.36
C TRP A 212 -5.92 -8.03 7.05
N LYS A 213 -5.20 -9.14 7.26
CA LYS A 213 -5.72 -10.52 7.13
C LYS A 213 -6.38 -11.05 8.41
N ASP A 214 -6.12 -10.44 9.55
CA ASP A 214 -6.64 -10.91 10.83
C ASP A 214 -8.03 -10.32 11.10
N LEU A 215 -9.07 -11.07 10.79
CA LEU A 215 -10.46 -10.66 11.00
C LEU A 215 -10.87 -10.62 12.47
N SER A 216 -10.05 -11.12 13.41
CA SER A 216 -10.31 -10.96 14.85
C SER A 216 -9.99 -9.54 15.34
N TYR A 217 -9.12 -8.82 14.59
CA TYR A 217 -8.86 -7.41 14.87
C TYR A 217 -9.94 -6.53 14.23
N ILE A 218 -10.86 -6.05 15.03
CA ILE A 218 -11.96 -5.18 14.60
C ILE A 218 -11.80 -3.83 15.33
N PRO A 219 -11.41 -2.75 14.63
CA PRO A 219 -11.36 -1.42 15.23
C PRO A 219 -12.73 -0.96 15.71
N GLU A 220 -12.79 -0.13 16.75
CA GLU A 220 -14.05 0.41 17.26
C GLU A 220 -14.81 1.23 16.20
N GLN A 221 -14.09 2.05 15.43
CA GLN A 221 -14.65 2.83 14.32
C GLN A 221 -14.16 2.30 12.98
N VAL A 222 -14.82 2.70 11.89
CA VAL A 222 -14.35 2.43 10.52
C VAL A 222 -13.02 3.13 10.30
N THR A 223 -12.02 2.38 9.85
CA THR A 223 -10.66 2.86 9.58
C THR A 223 -10.16 2.39 8.21
N TYR A 224 -8.94 2.76 7.83
CA TYR A 224 -8.35 2.37 6.54
C TYR A 224 -8.25 0.85 6.34
N ILE A 225 -8.13 0.05 7.42
CA ILE A 225 -8.08 -1.41 7.34
C ILE A 225 -9.36 -2.01 6.77
N ASP A 226 -10.51 -1.42 7.05
CA ASP A 226 -11.80 -1.89 6.56
C ASP A 226 -11.84 -1.81 5.03
N PHE A 227 -11.38 -0.71 4.45
CA PHE A 227 -11.32 -0.51 3.00
C PHE A 227 -10.27 -1.41 2.34
N VAL A 228 -9.10 -1.60 2.97
CA VAL A 228 -8.06 -2.52 2.48
C VAL A 228 -8.59 -3.96 2.42
N ARG A 229 -9.33 -4.40 3.43
CA ARG A 229 -9.95 -5.72 3.46
C ARG A 229 -10.95 -5.90 2.34
N VAL A 230 -11.85 -4.92 2.12
CA VAL A 230 -12.80 -4.99 1.00
C VAL A 230 -12.07 -4.98 -0.33
N GLY A 231 -11.06 -4.11 -0.49
CA GLY A 231 -10.22 -4.07 -1.70
C GLY A 231 -9.52 -5.40 -1.97
N ALA A 232 -9.02 -6.07 -0.95
CA ALA A 232 -8.38 -7.38 -1.05
C ALA A 232 -9.39 -8.49 -1.41
N ALA A 233 -10.60 -8.43 -0.83
CA ALA A 233 -11.68 -9.38 -1.14
C ALA A 233 -12.15 -9.26 -2.61
N VAL A 234 -12.30 -8.03 -3.11
CA VAL A 234 -12.67 -7.77 -4.51
C VAL A 234 -11.56 -8.18 -5.47
N SER A 235 -10.29 -8.03 -5.07
CA SER A 235 -9.13 -8.40 -5.90
C SER A 235 -8.86 -9.91 -5.94
N GLY A 236 -9.55 -10.73 -5.17
CA GLY A 236 -9.28 -12.16 -5.07
C GLY A 236 -8.03 -12.50 -4.23
N ALA A 237 -7.47 -11.54 -3.49
CA ALA A 237 -6.26 -11.76 -2.69
C ALA A 237 -6.52 -12.55 -1.39
N ILE A 238 -7.78 -12.65 -0.97
CA ILE A 238 -8.24 -13.35 0.24
C ILE A 238 -9.51 -14.17 -0.03
N ASP A 239 -9.55 -14.92 -1.13
CA ASP A 239 -10.75 -15.68 -1.56
C ASP A 239 -11.33 -16.55 -0.44
N GLY A 240 -10.49 -17.21 0.37
CA GLY A 240 -10.95 -18.03 1.49
C GLY A 240 -11.66 -17.27 2.62
N GLN A 241 -11.55 -15.94 2.65
CA GLN A 241 -12.17 -15.07 3.66
C GLN A 241 -13.11 -14.02 3.05
N LYS A 242 -13.32 -14.06 1.73
CA LYS A 242 -14.09 -13.06 0.98
C LYS A 242 -15.46 -12.79 1.60
N ASP A 243 -16.24 -13.81 1.82
CA ASP A 243 -17.61 -13.66 2.35
C ASP A 243 -17.61 -13.10 3.78
N ALA A 244 -16.66 -13.54 4.62
CA ALA A 244 -16.51 -13.03 5.97
C ALA A 244 -16.15 -11.53 5.98
N VAL A 245 -15.26 -11.10 5.09
CA VAL A 245 -14.88 -9.69 4.94
C VAL A 245 -16.04 -8.84 4.45
N LEU A 246 -16.77 -9.30 3.43
CA LEU A 246 -17.91 -8.56 2.89
C LEU A 246 -19.05 -8.43 3.89
N ASN A 247 -19.35 -9.52 4.62
CA ASN A 247 -20.34 -9.48 5.70
C ASN A 247 -19.91 -8.51 6.82
N LEU A 248 -18.64 -8.51 7.22
CA LEU A 248 -18.11 -7.57 8.20
C LEU A 248 -18.21 -6.13 7.69
N ALA A 249 -17.93 -5.90 6.41
CA ALA A 249 -18.03 -4.57 5.80
C ALA A 249 -19.46 -4.01 5.83
N ILE A 250 -20.47 -4.86 5.58
CA ILE A 250 -21.87 -4.48 5.71
C ILE A 250 -22.22 -4.20 7.17
N GLN A 251 -21.86 -5.08 8.12
CA GLN A 251 -22.15 -4.91 9.53
C GLN A 251 -21.54 -3.62 10.12
N ARG A 252 -20.41 -3.19 9.58
CA ARG A 252 -19.70 -1.96 9.98
C ARG A 252 -20.12 -0.73 9.18
N ASP A 253 -21.10 -0.85 8.31
CA ASP A 253 -21.57 0.25 7.45
C ASP A 253 -20.47 0.83 6.53
N VAL A 254 -19.50 -0.02 6.11
CA VAL A 254 -18.49 0.35 5.11
C VAL A 254 -19.10 0.37 3.72
N ILE A 255 -19.93 -0.64 3.43
CA ILE A 255 -20.77 -0.73 2.23
C ILE A 255 -22.21 -1.06 2.67
N ASP A 256 -23.20 -0.64 1.90
CA ASP A 256 -24.61 -0.95 2.17
C ASP A 256 -24.97 -2.36 1.69
N ASP A 257 -24.47 -2.72 0.51
CA ASP A 257 -24.72 -3.99 -0.16
C ASP A 257 -23.50 -4.38 -1.02
N VAL A 258 -23.29 -5.68 -1.18
CA VAL A 258 -22.22 -6.21 -2.05
C VAL A 258 -22.42 -5.78 -3.52
N ALA A 259 -23.66 -5.54 -3.97
CA ALA A 259 -23.97 -5.10 -5.32
C ALA A 259 -23.23 -3.81 -5.72
N ILE A 260 -22.93 -2.91 -4.75
CA ILE A 260 -22.19 -1.68 -5.02
C ILE A 260 -20.80 -1.96 -5.62
N LEU A 261 -20.17 -3.08 -5.25
CA LEU A 261 -18.85 -3.50 -5.72
C LEU A 261 -18.88 -4.02 -7.18
N HIS A 262 -20.06 -4.19 -7.75
CA HIS A 262 -20.28 -4.59 -9.15
C HIS A 262 -20.90 -3.46 -9.98
N SER A 263 -21.05 -2.26 -9.43
CA SER A 263 -21.59 -1.09 -10.13
C SER A 263 -20.59 -0.50 -11.11
N ASP A 264 -21.10 0.16 -12.16
CA ASP A 264 -20.29 0.92 -13.12
C ASP A 264 -19.52 2.04 -12.39
N GLU A 265 -20.13 2.71 -11.41
CA GLU A 265 -19.49 3.73 -10.61
C GLU A 265 -18.25 3.19 -9.86
N PHE A 266 -18.36 2.03 -9.22
CA PHE A 266 -17.22 1.39 -8.58
C PHE A 266 -16.13 1.04 -9.59
N ALA A 267 -16.50 0.47 -10.74
CA ALA A 267 -15.55 0.08 -11.79
C ALA A 267 -14.79 1.31 -12.35
N ASP A 268 -15.49 2.41 -12.58
CA ASP A 268 -14.90 3.67 -13.05
C ASP A 268 -13.92 4.26 -12.02
N LEU A 269 -14.30 4.28 -10.74
CA LEU A 269 -13.46 4.77 -9.65
C LEU A 269 -12.19 3.89 -9.48
N ALA A 270 -12.35 2.58 -9.48
CA ALA A 270 -11.23 1.65 -9.39
C ALA A 270 -10.32 1.73 -10.61
N GLY A 271 -10.89 1.85 -11.82
CA GLY A 271 -10.15 2.07 -13.06
C GLY A 271 -9.31 3.34 -13.04
N ALA A 272 -9.90 4.46 -12.62
CA ALA A 272 -9.21 5.74 -12.47
C ALA A 272 -8.07 5.68 -11.43
N ALA A 273 -8.30 5.02 -10.30
CA ALA A 273 -7.29 4.82 -9.26
C ALA A 273 -6.12 3.94 -9.77
N LYS A 274 -6.42 2.86 -10.49
CA LYS A 274 -5.40 1.96 -11.05
C LYS A 274 -4.47 2.67 -12.04
N GLN A 275 -4.99 3.59 -12.85
CA GLN A 275 -4.20 4.37 -13.80
C GLN A 275 -3.10 5.22 -13.14
N ILE A 276 -3.19 5.51 -11.83
CA ILE A 276 -2.17 6.25 -11.11
C ILE A 276 -0.86 5.48 -11.06
N PHE A 277 -0.92 4.14 -11.04
CA PHE A 277 0.22 3.24 -10.86
C PHE A 277 0.60 2.48 -12.15
N ALA A 278 -0.09 2.72 -13.27
CA ALA A 278 0.18 2.13 -14.58
C ALA A 278 1.25 2.90 -15.36
#